data_39395692cc2382d938240b6224aec1f7
#
_entry.id   39395692cc2382d938240b6224aec1f7
#
_cell.length_a   1.000
_cell.length_b   1.000
_cell.length_c   1.000
_cell.angle_alpha   90.00
_cell.angle_beta   90.00
_cell.angle_gamma   90.00
#
_symmetry.space_group_name_H-M   'P 1'
#
loop_
_entity.id
_entity.type
_entity.pdbx_description
1 polymer ?
#
loop_
_entity_poly.entity_id
_entity_poly.type
_entity_poly.pdbx_seq_one_letter_code
_entity_poly.pdbx_strand_id
1 'polypeptide(L)'
;LEFLYVAEGTAICFIGTSKVELHKGCGIFINSGVLHCFEARSSTFTPNIVFAPTLLASENILIYEKYILPVINSAVEYQIFDPNSTSERSALQLMLQIFELQENGQDNELCTIQLLLQFWNMLFKYGGFNYDSDSLQRLNHNQARLQIMMQYIHEHYAEEITLEMIAASASISKSGALHIFQSGIHCSPVAYLIQYRLAQAARQLYTTQ
;
A
#
# COMPACT_ATOMS: atom_id res chain seq x y z
N LEU A 1 -4.13 -0.47 0.87
CA LEU A 1 -4.57 0.81 1.44
C LEU A 1 -6.09 0.81 1.55
N GLU A 2 -6.61 1.37 2.62
CA GLU A 2 -8.05 1.48 2.81
C GLU A 2 -8.44 2.87 3.31
N PHE A 3 -9.54 3.40 2.78
CA PHE A 3 -10.25 4.56 3.33
C PHE A 3 -11.64 4.13 3.73
N LEU A 4 -12.03 4.48 4.95
CA LEU A 4 -13.36 4.25 5.45
C LEU A 4 -13.93 5.56 6.01
N TYR A 5 -15.23 5.77 5.81
CA TYR A 5 -15.96 6.91 6.33
C TYR A 5 -17.19 6.43 7.11
N VAL A 6 -17.48 7.04 8.25
CA VAL A 6 -18.69 6.73 9.04
C VAL A 6 -19.81 7.66 8.59
N ALA A 7 -20.66 7.19 7.69
CA ALA A 7 -21.81 7.94 7.20
C ALA A 7 -22.96 7.94 8.23
N GLU A 8 -23.16 6.82 8.97
CA GLU A 8 -24.16 6.70 10.00
C GLU A 8 -23.66 5.82 11.16
N GLY A 9 -24.10 6.13 12.38
CA GLY A 9 -23.79 5.34 13.57
C GLY A 9 -22.39 5.58 14.12
N THR A 10 -21.83 4.51 14.70
CA THR A 10 -20.49 4.50 15.31
C THR A 10 -19.80 3.19 15.00
N ALA A 11 -18.58 3.26 14.49
CA ALA A 11 -17.72 2.13 14.19
C ALA A 11 -16.59 2.04 15.23
N ILE A 12 -16.28 0.82 15.67
CA ILE A 12 -15.06 0.52 16.43
C ILE A 12 -14.07 -0.12 15.49
N CYS A 13 -12.91 0.49 15.37
CA CYS A 13 -11.81 -0.01 14.55
C CYS A 13 -10.72 -0.58 15.45
N PHE A 14 -10.35 -1.83 15.23
CA PHE A 14 -9.17 -2.46 15.85
C PHE A 14 -8.05 -2.49 14.82
N ILE A 15 -6.93 -1.86 15.14
CA ILE A 15 -5.79 -1.70 14.23
C ILE A 15 -4.52 -2.08 15.00
N GLY A 16 -3.90 -3.19 14.61
CA GLY A 16 -2.81 -3.75 15.40
C GLY A 16 -3.22 -3.98 16.86
N THR A 17 -2.62 -3.25 17.80
CA THR A 17 -2.97 -3.27 19.23
C THR A 17 -3.89 -2.12 19.65
N SER A 18 -4.22 -1.22 18.76
CA SER A 18 -5.03 -0.03 19.02
C SER A 18 -6.51 -0.31 18.82
N LYS A 19 -7.34 0.33 19.66
CA LYS A 19 -8.79 0.35 19.54
C LYS A 19 -9.25 1.80 19.41
N VAL A 20 -9.92 2.10 18.32
CA VAL A 20 -10.36 3.45 17.97
C VAL A 20 -11.86 3.45 17.77
N GLU A 21 -12.56 4.42 18.34
CA GLU A 21 -13.99 4.64 18.13
C GLU A 21 -14.18 5.81 17.15
N LEU A 22 -14.88 5.55 16.05
CA LEU A 22 -15.16 6.51 15.00
C LEU A 22 -16.64 6.83 14.99
N HIS A 23 -16.98 8.11 15.14
CA HIS A 23 -18.35 8.60 15.12
C HIS A 23 -18.76 9.09 13.72
N LYS A 24 -20.06 9.28 13.52
CA LYS A 24 -20.59 9.85 12.29
C LYS A 24 -19.83 11.10 11.86
N GLY A 25 -19.42 11.11 10.60
CA GLY A 25 -18.64 12.20 9.99
C GLY A 25 -17.13 11.98 10.02
N CYS A 26 -16.62 11.08 10.85
CA CYS A 26 -15.19 10.75 10.88
C CYS A 26 -14.82 9.84 9.71
N GLY A 27 -13.59 9.98 9.25
CA GLY A 27 -12.94 9.07 8.31
C GLY A 27 -11.66 8.48 8.88
N ILE A 28 -11.20 7.41 8.30
CA ILE A 28 -9.91 6.80 8.63
C ILE A 28 -9.22 6.32 7.38
N PHE A 29 -7.93 6.60 7.30
CA PHE A 29 -6.98 5.95 6.38
C PHE A 29 -6.26 4.84 7.12
N ILE A 30 -6.14 3.66 6.52
CA ILE A 30 -5.37 2.53 7.03
C ILE A 30 -4.28 2.18 6.02
N ASN A 31 -3.05 2.10 6.52
CA ASN A 31 -1.88 1.89 5.71
C ASN A 31 -1.79 0.45 5.17
N SER A 32 -0.91 0.24 4.22
CA SER A 32 -0.68 -1.05 3.59
C SER A 32 -0.16 -2.08 4.60
N GLY A 33 -0.68 -3.31 4.52
CA GLY A 33 -0.22 -4.43 5.35
C GLY A 33 -0.65 -4.38 6.82
N VAL A 34 -1.42 -3.38 7.24
CA VAL A 34 -1.91 -3.25 8.62
C VAL A 34 -3.11 -4.15 8.85
N LEU A 35 -2.99 -5.06 9.82
CA LEU A 35 -4.10 -5.91 10.27
C LEU A 35 -5.13 -5.06 11.01
N HIS A 36 -6.37 -5.10 10.55
CA HIS A 36 -7.47 -4.36 11.16
C HIS A 36 -8.81 -5.07 10.99
N CYS A 37 -9.76 -4.71 11.83
CA CYS A 37 -11.17 -5.11 11.69
C CYS A 37 -12.10 -4.03 12.25
N PHE A 38 -13.36 -4.07 11.83
CA PHE A 38 -14.38 -3.13 12.24
C PHE A 38 -15.52 -3.86 12.94
N GLU A 39 -16.02 -3.27 14.02
CA GLU A 39 -17.22 -3.68 14.73
C GLU A 39 -18.23 -2.54 14.77
N ALA A 40 -19.50 -2.84 14.51
CA ALA A 40 -20.60 -1.89 14.65
C ALA A 40 -21.29 -2.09 15.99
N ARG A 41 -21.57 -1.01 16.73
CA ARG A 41 -22.35 -1.08 18.00
C ARG A 41 -23.86 -0.97 17.80
N SER A 42 -24.28 -0.46 16.65
CA SER A 42 -25.68 -0.22 16.31
C SER A 42 -25.83 -0.26 14.78
N SER A 43 -26.97 0.15 14.26
CA SER A 43 -27.08 0.39 12.81
C SER A 43 -26.03 1.40 12.38
N THR A 44 -25.02 0.93 11.65
CA THR A 44 -23.86 1.71 11.22
C THR A 44 -23.68 1.53 9.72
N PHE A 45 -23.46 2.62 9.00
CA PHE A 45 -23.13 2.61 7.59
C PHE A 45 -21.76 3.24 7.37
N THR A 46 -20.84 2.43 6.85
CA THR A 46 -19.42 2.81 6.66
C THR A 46 -18.96 2.46 5.26
N PRO A 47 -19.20 3.34 4.27
CA PRO A 47 -18.60 3.16 2.95
C PRO A 47 -17.08 3.14 3.06
N ASN A 48 -16.44 2.25 2.31
CA ASN A 48 -14.99 2.12 2.24
C ASN A 48 -14.51 1.91 0.81
N ILE A 49 -13.27 2.26 0.55
CA ILE A 49 -12.54 1.96 -0.69
C ILE A 49 -11.21 1.32 -0.36
N VAL A 50 -10.95 0.18 -0.99
CA VAL A 50 -9.68 -0.54 -0.89
C VAL A 50 -8.99 -0.49 -2.25
N PHE A 51 -7.72 -0.10 -2.27
CA PHE A 51 -6.96 -0.01 -3.50
C PHE A 51 -5.48 -0.34 -3.30
N ALA A 52 -4.84 -0.83 -4.37
CA ALA A 52 -3.40 -1.05 -4.37
C ALA A 52 -2.65 0.28 -4.51
N PRO A 53 -1.48 0.45 -3.85
CA PRO A 53 -0.64 1.64 -4.02
C PRO A 53 -0.28 1.92 -5.48
N THR A 54 -0.16 0.87 -6.30
CA THR A 54 0.14 0.93 -7.73
C THR A 54 -0.94 1.61 -8.57
N LEU A 55 -2.15 1.79 -8.02
CA LEU A 55 -3.20 2.60 -8.65
C LEU A 55 -2.82 4.08 -8.71
N LEU A 56 -2.07 4.57 -7.72
CA LEU A 56 -1.64 5.97 -7.66
C LEU A 56 -0.45 6.26 -8.56
N ALA A 57 0.48 5.32 -8.66
CA ALA A 57 1.67 5.42 -9.50
C ALA A 57 2.30 4.04 -9.71
N SER A 58 2.90 3.82 -10.86
CA SER A 58 3.66 2.60 -11.14
C SER A 58 4.93 2.52 -10.28
N GLU A 59 5.28 1.32 -9.80
CA GLU A 59 6.42 1.08 -8.88
C GLU A 59 7.79 1.54 -9.44
N ASN A 60 7.93 1.60 -10.75
CA ASN A 60 9.20 1.91 -11.42
C ASN A 60 9.35 3.39 -11.79
N ILE A 61 8.56 4.28 -11.21
CA ILE A 61 8.63 5.71 -11.50
C ILE A 61 8.93 6.53 -10.24
N LEU A 62 9.60 7.65 -10.44
CA LEU A 62 10.01 8.59 -9.39
C LEU A 62 8.85 9.01 -8.47
N ILE A 63 7.63 9.12 -9.00
CA ILE A 63 6.44 9.48 -8.20
C ILE A 63 6.17 8.42 -7.12
N TYR A 64 6.25 7.14 -7.46
CA TYR A 64 6.04 6.05 -6.51
C TYR A 64 7.09 6.09 -5.41
N GLU A 65 8.37 6.14 -5.80
CA GLU A 65 9.50 6.16 -4.87
C GLU A 65 9.44 7.38 -3.92
N LYS A 66 9.10 8.55 -4.47
CA LYS A 66 9.17 9.81 -3.72
C LYS A 66 7.94 10.08 -2.87
N TYR A 67 6.75 9.66 -3.30
CA TYR A 67 5.49 10.07 -2.67
C TYR A 67 4.64 8.91 -2.16
N ILE A 68 4.83 7.69 -2.66
CA ILE A 68 4.04 6.53 -2.25
C ILE A 68 4.80 5.66 -1.24
N LEU A 69 6.00 5.21 -1.61
CA LEU A 69 6.84 4.37 -0.75
C LEU A 69 7.03 4.92 0.66
N PRO A 70 7.31 6.21 0.85
CA PRO A 70 7.51 6.74 2.19
C PRO A 70 6.28 6.63 3.09
N VAL A 71 5.08 6.75 2.54
CA VAL A 71 3.84 6.59 3.30
C VAL A 71 3.63 5.12 3.66
N ILE A 72 3.66 4.22 2.68
CA ILE A 72 3.38 2.79 2.90
C ILE A 72 4.42 2.10 3.78
N ASN A 73 5.67 2.58 3.78
CA ASN A 73 6.75 2.07 4.63
C ASN A 73 6.94 2.87 5.93
N SER A 74 6.08 3.84 6.20
CA SER A 74 6.13 4.59 7.46
C SER A 74 5.67 3.72 8.64
N ALA A 75 6.02 4.15 9.86
CA ALA A 75 5.49 3.56 11.09
C ALA A 75 4.03 3.98 11.37
N VAL A 76 3.44 4.82 10.53
CA VAL A 76 2.05 5.28 10.68
C VAL A 76 1.12 4.19 10.16
N GLU A 77 0.47 3.48 11.07
CA GLU A 77 -0.47 2.40 10.75
C GLU A 77 -1.80 2.94 10.22
N TYR A 78 -2.28 4.06 10.77
CA TYR A 78 -3.54 4.70 10.38
C TYR A 78 -3.54 6.19 10.67
N GLN A 79 -4.46 6.92 10.05
CA GLN A 79 -4.77 8.31 10.36
C GLN A 79 -6.26 8.54 10.39
N ILE A 80 -6.74 9.19 11.48
CA ILE A 80 -8.13 9.59 11.64
C ILE A 80 -8.30 11.00 11.09
N PHE A 81 -9.48 11.25 10.49
CA PHE A 81 -9.92 12.56 10.03
C PHE A 81 -11.18 12.95 10.79
N ASP A 82 -11.10 14.05 11.56
CA ASP A 82 -12.21 14.58 12.34
C ASP A 82 -12.92 15.70 11.56
N PRO A 83 -14.24 15.66 11.40
CA PRO A 83 -14.99 16.71 10.71
C PRO A 83 -14.91 18.08 11.41
N ASN A 84 -14.56 18.11 12.70
CA ASN A 84 -14.39 19.34 13.46
C ASN A 84 -13.03 20.01 13.21
N SER A 85 -12.06 19.29 12.69
CA SER A 85 -10.75 19.81 12.31
C SER A 85 -10.82 20.48 10.92
N THR A 86 -10.50 21.77 10.85
CA THR A 86 -10.52 22.51 9.59
C THR A 86 -9.56 21.95 8.55
N SER A 87 -8.39 21.47 8.97
CA SER A 87 -7.37 20.89 8.10
C SER A 87 -7.78 19.52 7.53
N GLU A 88 -8.59 18.77 8.26
CA GLU A 88 -8.98 17.39 7.90
C GLU A 88 -10.31 17.34 7.11
N ARG A 89 -11.11 18.40 7.23
CA ARG A 89 -12.40 18.51 6.52
C ARG A 89 -12.26 18.37 5.00
N SER A 90 -11.21 18.95 4.42
CA SER A 90 -10.97 18.84 2.99
C SER A 90 -10.65 17.40 2.55
N ALA A 91 -9.95 16.64 3.38
CA ALA A 91 -9.70 15.21 3.12
C ALA A 91 -11.01 14.41 3.17
N LEU A 92 -11.86 14.66 4.18
CA LEU A 92 -13.19 14.04 4.28
C LEU A 92 -14.08 14.38 3.07
N GLN A 93 -14.04 15.62 2.59
CA GLN A 93 -14.79 16.01 1.38
C GLN A 93 -14.34 15.23 0.14
N LEU A 94 -13.03 15.01 -0.04
CA LEU A 94 -12.51 14.20 -1.15
C LEU A 94 -12.96 12.74 -1.03
N MET A 95 -12.95 12.16 0.17
CA MET A 95 -13.45 10.80 0.40
C MET A 95 -14.93 10.69 0.03
N LEU A 96 -15.77 11.63 0.47
CA LEU A 96 -17.20 11.66 0.14
C LEU A 96 -17.44 11.76 -1.37
N GLN A 97 -16.70 12.62 -2.08
CA GLN A 97 -16.78 12.73 -3.53
C GLN A 97 -16.43 11.41 -4.23
N ILE A 98 -15.42 10.67 -3.73
CA ILE A 98 -15.06 9.37 -4.27
C ILE A 98 -16.23 8.38 -4.09
N PHE A 99 -16.86 8.32 -2.92
CA PHE A 99 -18.00 7.44 -2.68
C PHE A 99 -19.21 7.79 -3.54
N GLU A 100 -19.55 9.08 -3.66
CA GLU A 100 -20.61 9.56 -4.53
C GLU A 100 -20.39 9.19 -6.00
N LEU A 101 -19.16 9.27 -6.50
CA LEU A 101 -18.81 8.84 -7.85
C LEU A 101 -19.02 7.33 -8.04
N GLN A 102 -18.65 6.51 -7.05
CA GLN A 102 -18.80 5.05 -7.13
C GLN A 102 -20.28 4.63 -7.12
N GLU A 103 -21.14 5.33 -6.38
CA GLU A 103 -22.58 5.06 -6.35
C GLU A 103 -23.27 5.39 -7.69
N ASN A 104 -22.81 6.39 -8.41
CA ASN A 104 -23.39 6.82 -9.68
C ASN A 104 -23.05 5.94 -10.89
N GLY A 105 -22.13 5.00 -10.77
CA GLY A 105 -21.96 3.82 -11.63
C GLY A 105 -21.61 4.02 -13.11
N GLN A 106 -21.03 5.15 -13.51
CA GLN A 106 -20.64 5.40 -14.91
C GLN A 106 -19.20 5.89 -15.02
N ASP A 107 -18.42 5.31 -15.94
CA ASP A 107 -17.06 5.72 -16.45
C ASP A 107 -16.28 6.71 -15.57
N ASN A 108 -16.15 6.38 -14.26
CA ASN A 108 -15.66 7.29 -13.22
C ASN A 108 -14.19 7.05 -12.85
N GLU A 109 -13.52 6.13 -13.54
CA GLU A 109 -12.18 5.64 -13.14
C GLU A 109 -11.17 6.78 -13.10
N LEU A 110 -11.14 7.64 -14.12
CA LEU A 110 -10.21 8.78 -14.18
C LEU A 110 -10.52 9.81 -13.10
N CYS A 111 -11.80 10.11 -12.87
CA CYS A 111 -12.21 11.03 -11.80
C CYS A 111 -11.86 10.47 -10.43
N THR A 112 -12.06 9.18 -10.22
CA THR A 112 -11.69 8.48 -8.98
C THR A 112 -10.20 8.55 -8.73
N ILE A 113 -9.37 8.24 -9.73
CA ILE A 113 -7.91 8.34 -9.62
C ILE A 113 -7.48 9.79 -9.33
N GLN A 114 -8.08 10.77 -9.98
CA GLN A 114 -7.78 12.18 -9.73
C GLN A 114 -8.07 12.59 -8.27
N LEU A 115 -9.21 12.19 -7.72
CA LEU A 115 -9.57 12.47 -6.33
C LEU A 115 -8.67 11.71 -5.35
N LEU A 116 -8.34 10.44 -5.64
CA LEU A 116 -7.40 9.67 -4.85
C LEU A 116 -6.00 10.31 -4.81
N LEU A 117 -5.51 10.85 -5.93
CA LEU A 117 -4.24 11.57 -5.97
C LEU A 117 -4.28 12.89 -5.19
N GLN A 118 -5.41 13.61 -5.23
CA GLN A 118 -5.59 14.82 -4.40
C GLN A 118 -5.60 14.46 -2.91
N PHE A 119 -6.35 13.44 -2.52
CA PHE A 119 -6.37 12.93 -1.15
C PHE A 119 -4.96 12.47 -0.71
N TRP A 120 -4.26 11.72 -1.55
CA TRP A 120 -2.90 11.26 -1.27
C TRP A 120 -1.93 12.43 -1.05
N ASN A 121 -2.01 13.47 -1.87
CA ASN A 121 -1.18 14.67 -1.70
C ASN A 121 -1.47 15.39 -0.37
N MET A 122 -2.71 15.40 0.10
CA MET A 122 -3.06 15.93 1.41
C MET A 122 -2.53 15.03 2.52
N LEU A 123 -2.75 13.73 2.44
CA LEU A 123 -2.23 12.73 3.37
C LEU A 123 -0.71 12.88 3.51
N PHE A 124 0.00 12.95 2.39
CA PHE A 124 1.44 13.12 2.34
C PHE A 124 1.93 14.40 3.02
N LYS A 125 1.24 15.52 2.81
CA LYS A 125 1.63 16.84 3.38
C LYS A 125 1.33 16.97 4.87
N TYR A 126 0.23 16.40 5.33
CA TYR A 126 -0.31 16.68 6.67
C TYR A 126 -0.32 15.45 7.58
N GLY A 127 -0.06 14.26 7.05
CA GLY A 127 -0.16 12.98 7.77
C GLY A 127 1.00 12.68 8.73
N GLY A 128 1.92 13.63 8.97
CA GLY A 128 3.01 13.44 9.92
C GLY A 128 4.02 12.36 9.51
N PHE A 129 4.05 11.98 8.24
CA PHE A 129 5.06 11.08 7.69
C PHE A 129 6.40 11.80 7.71
N ASN A 130 7.17 11.58 8.78
CA ASN A 130 8.49 12.20 8.94
C ASN A 130 9.45 11.64 7.90
N TYR A 131 9.86 12.51 7.00
CA TYR A 131 10.92 12.27 6.03
C TYR A 131 12.25 12.66 6.63
N ASP A 132 12.96 11.67 7.11
CA ASP A 132 14.39 11.81 7.30
C ASP A 132 15.07 11.54 5.95
N SER A 133 15.97 12.44 5.53
CA SER A 133 16.77 12.27 4.29
C SER A 133 17.56 10.95 4.31
N ASP A 134 17.97 10.49 5.48
CA ASP A 134 18.68 9.23 5.67
C ASP A 134 17.75 8.02 5.47
N SER A 135 16.47 8.13 5.83
CA SER A 135 15.50 7.07 5.57
C SER A 135 15.15 6.96 4.08
N LEU A 136 15.09 8.07 3.35
CA LEU A 136 14.95 8.04 1.88
C LEU A 136 16.17 7.41 1.19
N GLN A 137 17.39 7.70 1.65
CA GLN A 137 18.58 7.04 1.11
C GLN A 137 18.58 5.54 1.37
N ARG A 138 18.16 5.11 2.57
CA ARG A 138 18.02 3.67 2.90
C ARG A 138 16.93 2.99 2.08
N LEU A 139 15.80 3.66 1.85
CA LEU A 139 14.71 3.16 1.01
C LEU A 139 15.17 3.00 -0.44
N ASN A 140 15.81 4.02 -1.02
CA ASN A 140 16.37 3.95 -2.37
C ASN A 140 17.41 2.83 -2.50
N HIS A 141 18.24 2.64 -1.47
CA HIS A 141 19.25 1.58 -1.44
C HIS A 141 18.63 0.18 -1.34
N ASN A 142 17.58 0.03 -0.52
CA ASN A 142 16.84 -1.22 -0.40
C ASN A 142 16.03 -1.53 -1.68
N GLN A 143 15.45 -0.52 -2.31
CA GLN A 143 14.75 -0.66 -3.58
C GLN A 143 15.70 -1.12 -4.69
N ALA A 144 16.88 -0.51 -4.80
CA ALA A 144 17.90 -0.93 -5.76
C ALA A 144 18.33 -2.38 -5.53
N ARG A 145 18.54 -2.77 -4.26
CA ARG A 145 18.85 -4.16 -3.89
C ARG A 145 17.72 -5.12 -4.22
N LEU A 146 16.47 -4.74 -3.99
CA LEU A 146 15.32 -5.55 -4.36
C LEU A 146 15.27 -5.79 -5.86
N GLN A 147 15.46 -4.74 -6.67
CA GLN A 147 15.49 -4.84 -8.12
C GLN A 147 16.62 -5.78 -8.61
N ILE A 148 17.82 -5.66 -8.06
CA ILE A 148 18.95 -6.55 -8.39
C ILE A 148 18.60 -8.01 -8.08
N MET A 149 18.02 -8.28 -6.91
CA MET A 149 17.62 -9.64 -6.53
C MET A 149 16.50 -10.19 -7.41
N MET A 150 15.50 -9.37 -7.74
CA MET A 150 14.42 -9.77 -8.64
C MET A 150 14.95 -10.05 -10.06
N GLN A 151 15.84 -9.21 -10.58
CA GLN A 151 16.47 -9.42 -11.87
C GLN A 151 17.29 -10.73 -11.88
N TYR A 152 18.07 -10.99 -10.83
CA TYR A 152 18.79 -12.25 -10.69
C TYR A 152 17.85 -13.47 -10.73
N ILE A 153 16.71 -13.40 -10.03
CA ILE A 153 15.68 -14.46 -10.09
C ILE A 153 15.15 -14.62 -11.51
N HIS A 154 14.86 -13.52 -12.23
CA HIS A 154 14.32 -13.57 -13.58
C HIS A 154 15.33 -14.13 -14.61
N GLU A 155 16.61 -13.92 -14.40
CA GLU A 155 17.67 -14.43 -15.30
C GLU A 155 17.98 -15.92 -15.03
N HIS A 156 17.84 -16.37 -13.76
CA HIS A 156 18.27 -17.69 -13.32
C HIS A 156 17.13 -18.59 -12.85
N TYR A 157 15.84 -18.23 -13.06
CA TYR A 157 14.69 -18.98 -12.52
C TYR A 157 14.65 -20.46 -12.93
N ALA A 158 15.22 -20.83 -14.06
CA ALA A 158 15.27 -22.20 -14.54
C ALA A 158 16.37 -23.06 -13.87
N GLU A 159 17.29 -22.43 -13.16
CA GLU A 159 18.42 -23.06 -12.48
C GLU A 159 18.09 -23.36 -11.01
N GLU A 160 18.91 -24.17 -10.36
CA GLU A 160 18.84 -24.36 -8.91
C GLU A 160 19.48 -23.17 -8.19
N ILE A 161 18.66 -22.15 -7.86
CA ILE A 161 19.11 -21.00 -7.10
C ILE A 161 18.62 -21.04 -5.66
N THR A 162 19.49 -20.63 -4.74
CA THR A 162 19.24 -20.61 -3.30
C THR A 162 19.01 -19.19 -2.78
N LEU A 163 18.47 -19.07 -1.56
CA LEU A 163 18.33 -17.76 -0.89
C LEU A 163 19.70 -17.07 -0.74
N GLU A 164 20.76 -17.85 -0.50
CA GLU A 164 22.12 -17.34 -0.42
C GLU A 164 22.58 -16.66 -1.70
N MET A 165 22.30 -17.30 -2.84
CA MET A 165 22.67 -16.80 -4.16
C MET A 165 21.89 -15.52 -4.50
N ILE A 166 20.60 -15.50 -4.18
CA ILE A 166 19.75 -14.31 -4.35
C ILE A 166 20.27 -13.16 -3.48
N ALA A 167 20.58 -13.39 -2.22
CA ALA A 167 21.11 -12.37 -1.31
C ALA A 167 22.50 -11.88 -1.75
N ALA A 168 23.36 -12.79 -2.22
CA ALA A 168 24.70 -12.46 -2.70
C ALA A 168 24.67 -11.59 -3.97
N SER A 169 23.68 -11.74 -4.86
CA SER A 169 23.55 -10.89 -6.05
C SER A 169 23.44 -9.39 -5.70
N ALA A 170 22.83 -9.06 -4.56
CA ALA A 170 22.72 -7.69 -4.06
C ALA A 170 23.78 -7.35 -2.96
N SER A 171 24.77 -8.22 -2.74
CA SER A 171 25.83 -8.06 -1.73
C SER A 171 25.30 -7.88 -0.31
N ILE A 172 24.27 -8.65 0.08
CA ILE A 172 23.64 -8.60 1.42
C ILE A 172 23.53 -9.99 2.04
N SER A 173 23.21 -10.00 3.34
CA SER A 173 22.94 -11.23 4.08
C SER A 173 21.56 -11.82 3.74
N LYS A 174 21.34 -13.11 4.01
CA LYS A 174 20.04 -13.78 3.88
C LYS A 174 18.93 -13.06 4.65
N SER A 175 19.20 -12.64 5.88
CA SER A 175 18.24 -11.90 6.71
C SER A 175 17.90 -10.52 6.09
N GLY A 176 18.91 -9.86 5.50
CA GLY A 176 18.71 -8.62 4.76
C GLY A 176 17.83 -8.82 3.53
N ALA A 177 18.05 -9.88 2.74
CA ALA A 177 17.24 -10.21 1.60
C ALA A 177 15.78 -10.51 1.99
N LEU A 178 15.56 -11.31 3.04
CA LEU A 178 14.23 -11.58 3.58
C LEU A 178 13.51 -10.30 4.01
N HIS A 179 14.21 -9.42 4.73
CA HIS A 179 13.64 -8.16 5.18
C HIS A 179 13.26 -7.24 4.01
N ILE A 180 14.14 -7.10 3.02
CA ILE A 180 13.91 -6.24 1.84
C ILE A 180 12.74 -6.77 0.99
N PHE A 181 12.66 -8.08 0.75
CA PHE A 181 11.54 -8.68 0.04
C PHE A 181 10.23 -8.54 0.80
N GLN A 182 10.24 -8.79 2.13
CA GLN A 182 9.03 -8.66 2.94
C GLN A 182 8.53 -7.22 2.99
N SER A 183 9.41 -6.22 3.10
CA SER A 183 9.03 -4.81 3.13
C SER A 183 8.67 -4.25 1.76
N GLY A 184 9.30 -4.75 0.67
CA GLY A 184 9.09 -4.21 -0.68
C GLY A 184 7.92 -4.86 -1.44
N ILE A 185 7.78 -6.19 -1.37
CA ILE A 185 6.78 -6.94 -2.14
C ILE A 185 6.00 -7.97 -1.30
N HIS A 186 6.07 -7.88 0.03
CA HIS A 186 5.28 -8.65 1.00
C HIS A 186 5.38 -10.18 0.87
N CYS A 187 6.44 -10.70 0.29
CA CYS A 187 6.71 -12.13 0.21
C CYS A 187 8.18 -12.43 0.49
N SER A 188 8.55 -13.71 0.59
CA SER A 188 9.97 -14.09 0.68
C SER A 188 10.60 -14.24 -0.71
N PRO A 189 11.95 -14.11 -0.86
CA PRO A 189 12.62 -14.35 -2.13
C PRO A 189 12.31 -15.71 -2.75
N VAL A 190 12.21 -16.75 -1.91
CA VAL A 190 11.87 -18.11 -2.37
C VAL A 190 10.41 -18.20 -2.83
N ALA A 191 9.47 -17.57 -2.11
CA ALA A 191 8.07 -17.52 -2.53
C ALA A 191 7.92 -16.78 -3.86
N TYR A 192 8.63 -15.67 -4.05
CA TYR A 192 8.67 -14.93 -5.31
C TYR A 192 9.22 -15.80 -6.46
N LEU A 193 10.33 -16.52 -6.25
CA LEU A 193 10.89 -17.45 -7.23
C LEU A 193 9.87 -18.52 -7.66
N ILE A 194 9.14 -19.11 -6.70
CA ILE A 194 8.12 -20.12 -6.98
C ILE A 194 6.98 -19.50 -7.81
N GLN A 195 6.48 -18.34 -7.44
CA GLN A 195 5.45 -17.63 -8.19
C GLN A 195 5.90 -17.31 -9.62
N TYR A 196 7.13 -16.83 -9.77
CA TYR A 196 7.70 -16.52 -11.08
C TYR A 196 7.82 -17.77 -11.96
N ARG A 197 8.32 -18.89 -11.41
CA ARG A 197 8.39 -20.19 -12.11
C ARG A 197 7.03 -20.66 -12.59
N LEU A 198 6.01 -20.59 -11.73
CA LEU A 198 4.63 -20.98 -12.08
C LEU A 198 4.08 -20.10 -13.20
N ALA A 199 4.32 -18.79 -13.13
CA ALA A 199 3.90 -17.85 -14.17
C ALA A 199 4.57 -18.14 -15.52
N GLN A 200 5.88 -18.45 -15.54
CA GLN A 200 6.59 -18.83 -16.75
C GLN A 200 6.11 -20.16 -17.32
N ALA A 201 5.87 -21.16 -16.47
CA ALA A 201 5.33 -22.46 -16.89
C ALA A 201 3.92 -22.30 -17.51
N ALA A 202 3.05 -21.52 -16.87
CA ALA A 202 1.73 -21.23 -17.44
C ALA A 202 1.83 -20.54 -18.80
N ARG A 203 2.71 -19.55 -18.94
CA ARG A 203 2.93 -18.84 -20.21
C ARG A 203 3.42 -19.80 -21.31
N GLN A 204 4.36 -20.70 -21.01
CA GLN A 204 4.84 -21.69 -21.98
C GLN A 204 3.75 -22.65 -22.44
N LEU A 205 2.86 -23.09 -21.54
CA LEU A 205 1.73 -23.93 -21.90
C LEU A 205 0.73 -23.24 -22.83
N TYR A 206 0.52 -21.91 -22.67
CA TYR A 206 -0.35 -21.15 -23.59
C TYR A 206 0.28 -20.89 -24.96
N THR A 207 1.60 -20.86 -25.07
CA THR A 207 2.30 -20.57 -26.34
C THR A 207 2.63 -21.82 -27.16
N THR A 208 2.47 -23.02 -26.57
CA THR A 208 2.75 -24.33 -27.24
C THR A 208 1.48 -25.03 -27.76
N GLN A 209 0.32 -24.38 -27.71
CA GLN A 209 -0.89 -24.75 -28.41
C GLN A 209 -1.05 -23.96 -29.72
#